data_5090ab75ac4297d41df35187addebfef
#
_entry.id   5090ab75ac4297d41df35187addebfef
#
_cell.length_a   1.000
_cell.length_b   1.000
_cell.length_c   1.000
_cell.angle_alpha   90.00
_cell.angle_beta   90.00
_cell.angle_gamma   90.00
#
_symmetry.space_group_name_H-M   'P 1'
#
loop_
_entity.id
_entity.type
_entity.pdbx_description
1 polymer ?
#
loop_
_entity_poly.entity_id
_entity_poly.type
_entity_poly.pdbx_seq_one_letter_code
_entity_poly.pdbx_strand_id
1 'polypeptide(L)'
;MATRNTKTANKATSSRLFGEGLTFDDVLLMPAYSEILPRDTDIRSQLTKSITLNVPMLSAAMDTVTEANLAIALAREGGIGILHKNMSIDKQAEQVRRVKRSESGMIVDPVTLLVDATIGDALKLMRDNKIGGIPIVDAGQKLVGILTNRDLRFETDRRRKVSEVMTSTNLITAPEGTDLKKAKTILSQHKIEKLPVVKKNGQLIGLITYRDILQLQSHPHAVKDEFGRLRVGAALGITKDLLDRTAALQQIGVDVVCLDSAHG
;
A
#
# COMPACT_ATOMS: atom_id res chain seq x y z
N MET A 1 15.37 -3.97 -76.95
CA MET A 1 14.60 -4.29 -75.74
C MET A 1 14.76 -3.16 -74.76
N ALA A 2 13.78 -2.37 -74.59
CA ALA A 2 13.85 -1.11 -73.84
C ALA A 2 13.54 -1.36 -72.37
N THR A 3 14.49 -1.14 -71.50
CA THR A 3 14.31 -1.08 -70.04
C THR A 3 13.65 0.26 -69.69
N ARG A 4 12.38 0.20 -69.37
CA ARG A 4 11.65 1.34 -68.82
C ARG A 4 12.15 1.64 -67.43
N ASN A 5 12.83 2.75 -67.31
CA ASN A 5 13.23 3.38 -66.10
C ASN A 5 11.98 4.07 -65.49
N THR A 6 11.28 3.46 -64.59
CA THR A 6 10.23 4.09 -63.80
C THR A 6 10.86 4.84 -62.60
N LYS A 7 11.49 5.95 -62.89
CA LYS A 7 11.67 6.99 -61.89
C LYS A 7 10.36 7.79 -61.81
N THR A 8 9.43 7.37 -61.00
CA THR A 8 8.25 8.15 -60.68
C THR A 8 8.31 8.56 -59.22
N ALA A 9 8.69 9.81 -59.06
CA ALA A 9 8.03 10.81 -58.24
C ALA A 9 7.52 10.33 -56.88
N ASN A 10 8.41 10.35 -55.90
CA ASN A 10 8.03 10.53 -54.52
C ASN A 10 8.38 11.99 -54.14
N LYS A 11 7.53 12.94 -54.60
CA LYS A 11 7.52 14.32 -54.13
C LYS A 11 6.21 14.57 -53.41
N ALA A 12 6.35 14.91 -52.14
CA ALA A 12 5.30 15.31 -51.21
C ALA A 12 4.69 14.15 -50.38
N THR A 13 5.47 13.34 -49.75
CA THR A 13 5.07 12.81 -48.47
C THR A 13 4.97 13.99 -47.51
N SER A 14 3.76 14.33 -47.09
CA SER A 14 3.53 15.44 -46.19
C SER A 14 4.46 15.28 -44.99
N SER A 15 5.02 16.39 -44.48
CA SER A 15 5.87 16.41 -43.28
C SER A 15 5.18 15.81 -42.03
N ARG A 16 3.96 15.33 -42.16
CA ARG A 16 3.16 14.66 -41.14
C ARG A 16 3.26 13.13 -41.16
N LEU A 17 3.81 12.52 -42.19
CA LEU A 17 4.05 11.09 -42.25
C LEU A 17 5.50 10.82 -41.94
N PHE A 18 5.76 10.15 -40.81
CA PHE A 18 7.10 9.94 -40.29
C PHE A 18 7.68 8.55 -40.61
N GLY A 19 6.85 7.58 -40.97
CA GLY A 19 7.25 6.22 -41.28
C GLY A 19 6.12 5.24 -41.11
N GLU A 20 6.46 3.98 -41.21
CA GLU A 20 5.56 2.86 -40.96
C GLU A 20 5.58 2.53 -39.47
N GLY A 21 4.41 2.38 -38.83
CA GLY A 21 4.23 1.97 -37.48
C GLY A 21 3.41 0.69 -37.43
N LEU A 22 3.93 -0.35 -36.74
CA LEU A 22 3.21 -1.60 -36.53
C LEU A 22 2.36 -1.54 -35.29
N THR A 23 1.15 -2.11 -35.35
CA THR A 23 0.29 -2.36 -34.18
C THR A 23 0.35 -3.82 -33.77
N PHE A 24 -0.21 -4.17 -32.62
CA PHE A 24 -0.30 -5.59 -32.23
C PHE A 24 -1.14 -6.43 -33.17
N ASP A 25 -2.06 -5.83 -33.92
CA ASP A 25 -2.86 -6.53 -34.94
C ASP A 25 -2.03 -6.86 -36.19
N ASP A 26 -0.90 -6.19 -36.39
CA ASP A 26 -0.04 -6.38 -37.56
C ASP A 26 1.05 -7.44 -37.34
N VAL A 27 1.25 -7.90 -36.08
CA VAL A 27 2.37 -8.77 -35.72
C VAL A 27 1.92 -9.97 -34.89
N LEU A 28 2.67 -11.05 -35.02
CA LEU A 28 2.54 -12.25 -34.19
C LEU A 28 3.88 -12.58 -33.54
N LEU A 29 3.83 -13.10 -32.31
CA LEU A 29 5.02 -13.63 -31.68
C LEU A 29 5.43 -14.92 -32.37
N MET A 30 6.69 -15.00 -32.75
CA MET A 30 7.28 -16.24 -33.29
C MET A 30 7.33 -17.31 -32.19
N PRO A 31 6.78 -18.51 -32.42
CA PRO A 31 6.95 -19.62 -31.50
C PRO A 31 8.44 -19.92 -31.27
N ALA A 32 8.84 -20.14 -30.03
CA ALA A 32 10.18 -20.49 -29.65
C ALA A 32 10.17 -21.82 -28.87
N TYR A 33 11.32 -22.51 -28.87
CA TYR A 33 11.50 -23.71 -28.05
C TYR A 33 11.41 -23.35 -26.56
N SER A 34 10.70 -24.17 -25.78
CA SER A 34 10.56 -24.03 -24.34
C SER A 34 10.57 -25.37 -23.64
N GLU A 35 11.29 -25.47 -22.52
CA GLU A 35 11.37 -26.66 -21.67
C GLU A 35 10.58 -26.49 -20.36
N ILE A 36 9.93 -25.34 -20.15
CA ILE A 36 9.16 -25.03 -18.93
C ILE A 36 7.66 -25.24 -19.16
N LEU A 37 6.98 -25.70 -18.11
CA LEU A 37 5.52 -25.79 -18.12
C LEU A 37 4.89 -24.38 -17.84
N PRO A 38 3.67 -24.12 -18.33
CA PRO A 38 2.99 -22.83 -18.11
C PRO A 38 2.93 -22.41 -16.64
N ARG A 39 2.73 -23.37 -15.72
CA ARG A 39 2.68 -23.12 -14.26
C ARG A 39 4.01 -22.70 -13.64
N ASP A 40 5.13 -23.01 -14.33
CA ASP A 40 6.49 -22.73 -13.86
C ASP A 40 7.04 -21.44 -14.48
N THR A 41 6.21 -20.74 -15.27
CA THR A 41 6.59 -19.50 -15.94
C THR A 41 6.72 -18.36 -14.93
N ASP A 42 7.86 -17.66 -14.94
CA ASP A 42 8.05 -16.43 -14.18
C ASP A 42 7.55 -15.23 -14.99
N ILE A 43 6.47 -14.62 -14.52
CA ILE A 43 5.83 -13.46 -15.16
C ILE A 43 6.20 -12.13 -14.51
N ARG A 44 7.13 -12.14 -13.55
CA ARG A 44 7.56 -10.90 -12.88
C ARG A 44 8.13 -9.92 -13.88
N SER A 45 7.83 -8.65 -13.68
CA SER A 45 8.27 -7.57 -14.55
C SER A 45 8.82 -6.40 -13.77
N GLN A 46 9.86 -5.78 -14.31
CA GLN A 46 10.49 -4.60 -13.71
C GLN A 46 9.74 -3.35 -14.11
N LEU A 47 9.05 -2.71 -13.17
CA LEU A 47 8.35 -1.44 -13.41
C LEU A 47 9.29 -0.25 -13.37
N THR A 48 10.18 -0.21 -12.38
CA THR A 48 11.23 0.81 -12.22
C THR A 48 12.52 0.11 -11.76
N LYS A 49 13.62 0.86 -11.63
CA LYS A 49 14.88 0.29 -11.12
C LYS A 49 14.75 -0.39 -9.75
N SER A 50 13.77 0.01 -8.95
CA SER A 50 13.58 -0.47 -7.58
C SER A 50 12.23 -1.18 -7.33
N ILE A 51 11.32 -1.19 -8.32
CA ILE A 51 9.99 -1.79 -8.17
C ILE A 51 9.84 -2.92 -9.18
N THR A 52 9.66 -4.13 -8.67
CA THR A 52 9.29 -5.31 -9.45
C THR A 52 7.83 -5.63 -9.17
N LEU A 53 7.07 -5.90 -10.22
CA LEU A 53 5.71 -6.42 -10.13
C LEU A 53 5.76 -7.95 -10.21
N ASN A 54 4.95 -8.63 -9.40
CA ASN A 54 4.83 -10.09 -9.44
C ASN A 54 3.93 -10.55 -10.60
N VAL A 55 2.99 -9.68 -11.01
CA VAL A 55 2.17 -9.82 -12.23
C VAL A 55 2.29 -8.53 -13.03
N PRO A 56 2.58 -8.56 -14.34
CA PRO A 56 2.85 -7.37 -15.13
C PRO A 56 1.57 -6.61 -15.52
N MET A 57 0.79 -6.20 -14.50
CA MET A 57 -0.46 -5.49 -14.68
C MET A 57 -0.46 -4.17 -13.94
N LEU A 58 -0.83 -3.11 -14.65
CA LEU A 58 -1.06 -1.78 -14.11
C LEU A 58 -2.49 -1.35 -14.45
N SER A 59 -3.18 -0.70 -13.51
CA SER A 59 -4.44 -0.04 -13.88
C SER A 59 -4.21 1.35 -14.42
N ALA A 60 -5.01 1.73 -15.42
CA ALA A 60 -4.98 3.07 -15.99
C ALA A 60 -5.46 4.11 -14.98
N ALA A 61 -4.83 5.30 -15.02
CA ALA A 61 -5.15 6.42 -14.14
C ALA A 61 -6.44 7.16 -14.58
N MET A 62 -7.52 6.41 -14.73
CA MET A 62 -8.82 6.90 -15.21
C MET A 62 -9.74 7.20 -14.04
N ASP A 63 -10.46 8.32 -14.14
CA ASP A 63 -11.51 8.69 -13.20
C ASP A 63 -12.57 7.60 -13.12
N THR A 64 -13.10 7.37 -11.93
CA THR A 64 -14.06 6.30 -11.59
C THR A 64 -13.58 4.86 -11.85
N VAL A 65 -12.40 4.66 -12.38
CA VAL A 65 -11.77 3.35 -12.61
C VAL A 65 -10.75 3.03 -11.53
N THR A 66 -9.66 3.82 -11.47
CA THR A 66 -8.59 3.55 -10.51
C THR A 66 -8.65 4.47 -9.30
N GLU A 67 -9.42 4.03 -8.32
CA GLU A 67 -9.42 4.55 -6.96
C GLU A 67 -8.80 3.53 -5.98
N ALA A 68 -8.76 3.84 -4.68
CA ALA A 68 -8.12 3.00 -3.67
C ALA A 68 -8.59 1.53 -3.70
N ASN A 69 -9.86 1.26 -3.96
CA ASN A 69 -10.39 -0.11 -3.96
C ASN A 69 -9.76 -0.97 -5.05
N LEU A 70 -9.70 -0.47 -6.30
CA LEU A 70 -9.06 -1.19 -7.40
C LEU A 70 -7.54 -1.28 -7.19
N ALA A 71 -6.90 -0.20 -6.72
CA ALA A 71 -5.48 -0.20 -6.44
C ALA A 71 -5.10 -1.25 -5.38
N ILE A 72 -5.91 -1.42 -4.33
CA ILE A 72 -5.75 -2.47 -3.30
C ILE A 72 -5.89 -3.86 -3.93
N ALA A 73 -6.97 -4.08 -4.68
CA ALA A 73 -7.23 -5.38 -5.30
C ALA A 73 -6.07 -5.78 -6.24
N LEU A 74 -5.65 -4.86 -7.11
CA LEU A 74 -4.59 -5.13 -8.08
C LEU A 74 -3.22 -5.37 -7.41
N ALA A 75 -2.89 -4.60 -6.37
CA ALA A 75 -1.65 -4.80 -5.63
C ALA A 75 -1.63 -6.13 -4.89
N ARG A 76 -2.77 -6.63 -4.42
CA ARG A 76 -2.93 -7.96 -3.81
C ARG A 76 -2.64 -9.10 -4.78
N GLU A 77 -3.06 -8.93 -6.02
CA GLU A 77 -2.85 -9.91 -7.10
C GLU A 77 -1.47 -9.79 -7.78
N GLY A 78 -0.62 -8.89 -7.32
CA GLY A 78 0.76 -8.79 -7.82
C GLY A 78 1.03 -7.67 -8.81
N GLY A 79 0.01 -6.89 -9.17
CA GLY A 79 0.12 -5.69 -10.01
C GLY A 79 0.26 -4.40 -9.21
N ILE A 80 -0.06 -3.27 -9.84
CA ILE A 80 -0.07 -1.95 -9.18
C ILE A 80 -1.17 -1.05 -9.75
N GLY A 81 -1.89 -0.34 -8.86
CA GLY A 81 -2.87 0.67 -9.25
C GLY A 81 -2.25 2.06 -9.35
N ILE A 82 -2.57 2.79 -10.43
CA ILE A 82 -2.18 4.19 -10.60
C ILE A 82 -3.42 5.06 -10.38
N LEU A 83 -3.48 5.72 -9.22
CA LEU A 83 -4.62 6.57 -8.84
C LEU A 83 -4.74 7.79 -9.77
N HIS A 84 -5.95 8.08 -10.26
CA HIS A 84 -6.17 9.20 -11.16
C HIS A 84 -6.01 10.56 -10.46
N LYS A 85 -5.76 11.62 -11.25
CA LYS A 85 -5.53 12.99 -10.77
C LYS A 85 -6.77 13.89 -10.77
N ASN A 86 -7.92 13.41 -11.28
CA ASN A 86 -9.15 14.22 -11.36
C ASN A 86 -9.83 14.35 -9.98
N MET A 87 -9.08 14.88 -9.01
CA MET A 87 -9.52 15.17 -7.64
C MET A 87 -8.58 16.18 -6.99
N SER A 88 -8.97 16.73 -5.85
CA SER A 88 -8.09 17.60 -5.06
C SER A 88 -6.85 16.85 -4.57
N ILE A 89 -5.78 17.60 -4.25
CA ILE A 89 -4.54 17.06 -3.70
C ILE A 89 -4.83 16.22 -2.45
N ASP A 90 -5.60 16.76 -1.52
CA ASP A 90 -5.95 16.08 -0.27
C ASP A 90 -6.70 14.78 -0.50
N LYS A 91 -7.64 14.77 -1.46
CA LYS A 91 -8.41 13.57 -1.79
C LYS A 91 -7.54 12.49 -2.42
N GLN A 92 -6.63 12.84 -3.33
CA GLN A 92 -5.69 11.87 -3.91
C GLN A 92 -4.71 11.33 -2.86
N ALA A 93 -4.22 12.20 -1.99
CA ALA A 93 -3.39 11.83 -0.86
C ALA A 93 -4.12 10.87 0.10
N GLU A 94 -5.42 11.10 0.37
CA GLU A 94 -6.24 10.19 1.17
C GLU A 94 -6.44 8.83 0.50
N GLN A 95 -6.60 8.78 -0.83
CA GLN A 95 -6.66 7.53 -1.57
C GLN A 95 -5.35 6.73 -1.42
N VAL A 96 -4.19 7.37 -1.56
CA VAL A 96 -2.87 6.74 -1.31
C VAL A 96 -2.79 6.21 0.13
N ARG A 97 -3.16 7.03 1.12
CA ARG A 97 -3.17 6.65 2.54
C ARG A 97 -4.05 5.42 2.78
N ARG A 98 -5.21 5.36 2.14
CA ARG A 98 -6.13 4.23 2.22
C ARG A 98 -5.51 2.94 1.69
N VAL A 99 -4.80 2.99 0.55
CA VAL A 99 -4.07 1.83 0.02
C VAL A 99 -2.97 1.39 0.98
N LYS A 100 -2.14 2.33 1.45
CA LYS A 100 -1.03 2.05 2.38
C LYS A 100 -1.50 1.47 3.73
N ARG A 101 -2.70 1.83 4.18
CA ARG A 101 -3.29 1.30 5.43
C ARG A 101 -4.05 -0.01 5.25
N SER A 102 -4.42 -0.38 4.04
CA SER A 102 -5.23 -1.57 3.78
C SER A 102 -4.53 -2.88 4.14
N GLU A 103 -3.24 -2.93 3.90
CA GLU A 103 -2.34 -3.99 4.38
C GLU A 103 -1.03 -3.33 4.82
N SER A 104 -0.74 -3.41 6.09
CA SER A 104 0.56 -3.06 6.61
C SER A 104 1.05 -4.24 7.43
N GLY A 105 2.30 -4.62 7.24
CA GLY A 105 2.92 -5.63 8.08
C GLY A 105 3.08 -5.15 9.52
N MET A 106 3.11 -3.83 9.69
CA MET A 106 3.08 -3.12 10.96
C MET A 106 2.33 -1.81 10.76
N ILE A 107 1.36 -1.53 11.59
CA ILE A 107 0.69 -0.22 11.64
C ILE A 107 1.71 0.76 12.24
N VAL A 108 2.25 1.62 11.39
CA VAL A 108 3.15 2.71 11.84
C VAL A 108 2.28 3.82 12.39
N ASP A 109 2.70 4.40 13.52
CA ASP A 109 1.94 5.43 14.23
C ASP A 109 0.49 4.99 14.52
N PRO A 110 0.31 3.94 15.34
CA PRO A 110 -1.00 3.41 15.66
C PRO A 110 -1.82 4.44 16.46
N VAL A 111 -3.14 4.34 16.34
CA VAL A 111 -4.04 5.12 17.21
C VAL A 111 -3.77 4.75 18.65
N THR A 112 -3.42 5.73 19.47
CA THR A 112 -3.10 5.58 20.89
C THR A 112 -4.08 6.35 21.78
N LEU A 113 -4.07 6.03 23.07
CA LEU A 113 -4.83 6.75 24.07
C LEU A 113 -3.94 7.02 25.29
N LEU A 114 -4.14 8.16 25.93
CA LEU A 114 -3.40 8.49 27.15
C LEU A 114 -3.90 7.68 28.35
N VAL A 115 -3.02 7.40 29.28
CA VAL A 115 -3.28 6.58 30.48
C VAL A 115 -4.42 7.14 31.37
N ASP A 116 -4.64 8.44 31.32
CA ASP A 116 -5.69 9.13 32.12
C ASP A 116 -7.08 9.15 31.46
N ALA A 117 -7.19 8.69 30.23
CA ALA A 117 -8.44 8.66 29.49
C ALA A 117 -9.46 7.69 30.10
N THR A 118 -10.72 7.87 29.73
CA THR A 118 -11.81 7.02 30.22
C THR A 118 -12.10 5.83 29.27
N ILE A 119 -12.80 4.83 29.78
CA ILE A 119 -13.33 3.73 28.96
C ILE A 119 -14.29 4.26 27.89
N GLY A 120 -15.04 5.32 28.18
CA GLY A 120 -15.91 6.00 27.21
C GLY A 120 -15.15 6.54 26.02
N ASP A 121 -14.00 7.17 26.26
CA ASP A 121 -13.11 7.68 25.21
C ASP A 121 -12.52 6.53 24.37
N ALA A 122 -12.10 5.46 25.04
CA ALA A 122 -11.58 4.27 24.37
C ALA A 122 -12.61 3.62 23.46
N LEU A 123 -13.84 3.42 23.93
CA LEU A 123 -14.93 2.83 23.14
C LEU A 123 -15.31 3.71 21.92
N LYS A 124 -15.31 5.03 22.10
CA LYS A 124 -15.54 5.98 21.01
C LYS A 124 -14.42 5.86 19.96
N LEU A 125 -13.16 5.91 20.39
CA LEU A 125 -11.99 5.84 19.52
C LEU A 125 -11.93 4.51 18.76
N MET A 126 -12.23 3.37 19.42
CA MET A 126 -12.31 2.05 18.80
C MET A 126 -13.39 1.98 17.72
N ARG A 127 -14.57 2.56 17.98
CA ARG A 127 -15.69 2.59 17.03
C ARG A 127 -15.37 3.45 15.82
N ASP A 128 -14.89 4.67 16.06
CA ASP A 128 -14.61 5.66 15.01
C ASP A 128 -13.50 5.15 14.05
N ASN A 129 -12.51 4.43 14.58
CA ASN A 129 -11.40 3.86 13.82
C ASN A 129 -11.61 2.38 13.40
N LYS A 130 -12.71 1.74 13.82
CA LYS A 130 -13.02 0.32 13.56
C LYS A 130 -11.90 -0.64 14.01
N ILE A 131 -11.32 -0.38 15.18
CA ILE A 131 -10.22 -1.14 15.77
C ILE A 131 -10.66 -1.88 17.04
N GLY A 132 -10.09 -3.06 17.30
CA GLY A 132 -10.41 -3.90 18.46
C GLY A 132 -9.38 -3.83 19.57
N GLY A 133 -8.54 -2.79 19.62
CA GLY A 133 -7.60 -2.55 20.71
C GLY A 133 -6.68 -1.39 20.43
N ILE A 134 -6.25 -0.73 21.49
CA ILE A 134 -5.53 0.54 21.48
C ILE A 134 -4.31 0.40 22.41
N PRO A 135 -3.09 0.70 21.95
CA PRO A 135 -1.95 0.92 22.83
C PRO A 135 -2.19 2.13 23.72
N ILE A 136 -1.88 2.01 25.00
CA ILE A 136 -1.97 3.09 25.98
C ILE A 136 -0.58 3.62 26.23
N VAL A 137 -0.44 4.95 26.14
CA VAL A 137 0.85 5.64 26.26
C VAL A 137 0.81 6.71 27.36
N ASP A 138 1.98 7.06 27.85
CA ASP A 138 2.17 8.22 28.70
C ASP A 138 2.32 9.52 27.87
N ALA A 139 2.48 10.65 28.55
CA ALA A 139 2.69 11.95 27.91
C ALA A 139 3.99 12.01 27.06
N GLY A 140 4.94 11.11 27.28
CA GLY A 140 6.18 10.95 26.49
C GLY A 140 6.08 9.95 25.36
N GLN A 141 4.88 9.49 25.00
CA GLN A 141 4.64 8.46 23.96
C GLN A 141 5.30 7.10 24.28
N LYS A 142 5.61 6.83 25.54
CA LYS A 142 6.06 5.51 25.98
C LYS A 142 4.87 4.59 26.19
N LEU A 143 5.01 3.36 25.76
CA LEU A 143 3.98 2.35 25.95
C LEU A 143 3.88 1.97 27.44
N VAL A 144 2.67 2.12 28.02
CA VAL A 144 2.37 1.76 29.41
C VAL A 144 1.36 0.62 29.53
N GLY A 145 0.62 0.31 28.48
CA GLY A 145 -0.36 -0.74 28.47
C GLY A 145 -0.99 -0.97 27.11
N ILE A 146 -1.89 -1.94 27.05
CA ILE A 146 -2.77 -2.18 25.91
C ILE A 146 -4.19 -2.43 26.41
N LEU A 147 -5.17 -1.82 25.73
CA LEU A 147 -6.58 -2.02 26.00
C LEU A 147 -7.24 -2.67 24.78
N THR A 148 -7.94 -3.77 25.00
CA THR A 148 -8.55 -4.56 23.92
C THR A 148 -10.04 -4.82 24.18
N ASN A 149 -10.76 -5.27 23.15
CA ASN A 149 -12.16 -5.71 23.32
C ASN A 149 -12.33 -6.79 24.38
N ARG A 150 -11.28 -7.59 24.66
CA ARG A 150 -11.30 -8.61 25.72
C ARG A 150 -11.40 -7.96 27.10
N ASP A 151 -10.61 -6.91 27.32
CA ASP A 151 -10.57 -6.18 28.60
C ASP A 151 -11.88 -5.42 28.84
N LEU A 152 -12.54 -4.96 27.78
CA LEU A 152 -13.79 -4.17 27.84
C LEU A 152 -15.06 -5.02 27.82
N ARG A 153 -14.96 -6.34 27.63
CA ARG A 153 -16.13 -7.21 27.39
C ARG A 153 -17.21 -7.14 28.47
N PHE A 154 -16.81 -7.01 29.73
CA PHE A 154 -17.71 -6.98 30.88
C PHE A 154 -17.72 -5.62 31.58
N GLU A 155 -17.07 -4.61 31.01
CA GLU A 155 -16.96 -3.30 31.61
C GLU A 155 -18.17 -2.44 31.25
N THR A 156 -18.88 -1.98 32.27
CA THR A 156 -20.11 -1.18 32.12
C THR A 156 -19.93 0.28 32.49
N ASP A 157 -18.97 0.61 33.38
CA ASP A 157 -18.72 1.98 33.80
C ASP A 157 -17.78 2.70 32.82
N ARG A 158 -18.39 3.56 32.00
CA ARG A 158 -17.68 4.34 30.98
C ARG A 158 -16.80 5.46 31.54
N ARG A 159 -17.00 5.84 32.81
CA ARG A 159 -16.23 6.92 33.48
C ARG A 159 -14.94 6.40 34.13
N ARG A 160 -14.83 5.09 34.26
CA ARG A 160 -13.64 4.43 34.78
C ARG A 160 -12.43 4.72 33.91
N LYS A 161 -11.24 4.86 34.53
CA LYS A 161 -10.00 5.12 33.80
C LYS A 161 -9.51 3.87 33.08
N VAL A 162 -8.92 4.04 31.90
CA VAL A 162 -8.33 2.93 31.11
C VAL A 162 -7.18 2.28 31.87
N SER A 163 -6.44 3.01 32.70
CA SER A 163 -5.34 2.49 33.54
C SER A 163 -5.75 1.40 34.52
N GLU A 164 -7.03 1.35 34.89
CA GLU A 164 -7.55 0.35 35.84
C GLU A 164 -7.96 -0.96 35.18
N VAL A 165 -8.11 -0.96 33.85
CA VAL A 165 -8.67 -2.07 33.09
C VAL A 165 -7.69 -2.63 32.05
N MET A 166 -6.75 -1.79 31.59
CA MET A 166 -5.76 -2.17 30.57
C MET A 166 -4.83 -3.29 31.06
N THR A 167 -4.33 -4.08 30.15
CA THR A 167 -3.20 -4.97 30.40
C THR A 167 -1.91 -4.16 30.47
N SER A 168 -1.32 -4.05 31.67
CA SER A 168 -0.04 -3.32 31.91
C SER A 168 1.05 -4.25 32.47
N THR A 169 0.68 -5.31 33.18
CA THR A 169 1.61 -6.27 33.75
C THR A 169 1.96 -7.34 32.71
N ASN A 170 3.26 -7.68 32.61
CA ASN A 170 3.77 -8.65 31.63
C ASN A 170 3.41 -8.30 30.18
N LEU A 171 3.46 -7.01 29.84
CA LEU A 171 3.16 -6.51 28.50
C LEU A 171 4.13 -7.07 27.49
N ILE A 172 3.64 -7.86 26.55
CA ILE A 172 4.45 -8.42 25.47
C ILE A 172 4.63 -7.40 24.38
N THR A 173 5.89 -7.08 24.07
CA THR A 173 6.28 -6.12 23.04
C THR A 173 7.35 -6.71 22.12
N ALA A 174 7.51 -6.11 20.95
CA ALA A 174 8.59 -6.43 20.02
C ALA A 174 9.53 -5.23 19.86
N PRO A 175 10.84 -5.44 19.66
CA PRO A 175 11.74 -4.37 19.33
C PRO A 175 11.56 -3.86 17.90
N GLU A 176 12.02 -2.65 17.65
CA GLU A 176 12.13 -2.08 16.29
C GLU A 176 12.88 -3.04 15.36
N GLY A 177 12.41 -3.15 14.10
CA GLY A 177 12.98 -4.08 13.11
C GLY A 177 12.51 -5.53 13.23
N THR A 178 11.54 -5.82 14.08
CA THR A 178 10.93 -7.15 14.15
C THR A 178 10.20 -7.48 12.84
N ASP A 179 10.63 -8.55 12.17
CA ASP A 179 9.96 -9.06 10.97
C ASP A 179 8.65 -9.79 11.33
N LEU A 180 7.77 -9.94 10.34
CA LEU A 180 6.45 -10.55 10.54
C LEU A 180 6.51 -12.04 10.89
N LYS A 181 7.58 -12.76 10.54
CA LYS A 181 7.76 -14.17 10.92
C LYS A 181 8.02 -14.28 12.42
N LYS A 182 8.90 -13.43 12.95
CA LYS A 182 9.16 -13.33 14.40
C LYS A 182 7.93 -12.86 15.14
N ALA A 183 7.23 -11.83 14.61
CA ALA A 183 5.99 -11.34 15.19
C ALA A 183 4.93 -12.46 15.29
N LYS A 184 4.75 -13.28 14.24
CA LYS A 184 3.87 -14.44 14.26
C LYS A 184 4.20 -15.41 15.37
N THR A 185 5.49 -15.72 15.57
CA THR A 185 5.94 -16.61 16.65
C THR A 185 5.60 -16.05 18.01
N ILE A 186 5.86 -14.76 18.25
CA ILE A 186 5.55 -14.08 19.52
C ILE A 186 4.04 -14.08 19.77
N LEU A 187 3.22 -13.67 18.79
CA LEU A 187 1.75 -13.66 18.91
C LEU A 187 1.19 -15.05 19.22
N SER A 188 1.72 -16.10 18.57
CA SER A 188 1.30 -17.49 18.78
C SER A 188 1.69 -18.00 20.15
N GLN A 189 2.94 -17.81 20.58
CA GLN A 189 3.45 -18.27 21.87
C GLN A 189 2.71 -17.65 23.05
N HIS A 190 2.41 -16.36 22.97
CA HIS A 190 1.72 -15.62 24.04
C HIS A 190 0.20 -15.58 23.87
N LYS A 191 -0.36 -16.19 22.81
CA LYS A 191 -1.80 -16.22 22.48
C LYS A 191 -2.44 -14.83 22.48
N ILE A 192 -1.72 -13.84 21.93
CA ILE A 192 -2.16 -12.45 21.79
C ILE A 192 -2.44 -12.12 20.33
N GLU A 193 -3.32 -11.14 20.08
CA GLU A 193 -3.70 -10.72 18.74
C GLU A 193 -3.01 -9.42 18.29
N LYS A 194 -2.38 -8.73 19.24
CA LYS A 194 -1.77 -7.42 19.02
C LYS A 194 -0.41 -7.37 19.70
N LEU A 195 0.60 -6.97 18.94
CA LEU A 195 1.99 -6.89 19.40
C LEU A 195 2.50 -5.46 19.19
N PRO A 196 2.56 -4.65 20.24
CA PRO A 196 3.18 -3.33 20.16
C PRO A 196 4.67 -3.45 19.85
N VAL A 197 5.14 -2.57 18.96
CA VAL A 197 6.56 -2.46 18.60
C VAL A 197 7.14 -1.19 19.23
N VAL A 198 8.22 -1.33 19.97
CA VAL A 198 8.79 -0.24 20.76
C VAL A 198 10.29 -0.06 20.49
N LYS A 199 10.76 1.17 20.63
CA LYS A 199 12.19 1.47 20.67
C LYS A 199 12.81 1.01 21.99
N LYS A 200 14.15 0.99 22.07
CA LYS A 200 14.89 0.66 23.29
C LYS A 200 14.53 1.54 24.51
N ASN A 201 14.07 2.77 24.27
CA ASN A 201 13.63 3.70 25.30
C ASN A 201 12.16 3.50 25.73
N GLY A 202 11.45 2.49 25.19
CA GLY A 202 10.04 2.20 25.46
C GLY A 202 9.05 3.00 24.63
N GLN A 203 9.49 3.87 23.72
CA GLN A 203 8.61 4.65 22.84
C GLN A 203 7.92 3.74 21.85
N LEU A 204 6.60 3.86 21.74
CA LEU A 204 5.80 3.14 20.75
C LEU A 204 6.08 3.66 19.34
N ILE A 205 6.34 2.74 18.40
CA ILE A 205 6.57 3.07 16.99
C ILE A 205 5.62 2.33 16.06
N GLY A 206 4.97 1.28 16.53
CA GLY A 206 4.07 0.52 15.68
C GLY A 206 3.26 -0.53 16.44
N LEU A 207 2.33 -1.13 15.72
CA LEU A 207 1.49 -2.21 16.19
C LEU A 207 1.37 -3.27 15.11
N ILE A 208 1.73 -4.52 15.41
CA ILE A 208 1.52 -5.67 14.54
C ILE A 208 0.30 -6.43 15.04
N THR A 209 -0.64 -6.77 14.16
CA THR A 209 -1.81 -7.55 14.54
C THR A 209 -1.81 -8.92 13.89
N TYR A 210 -2.52 -9.86 14.51
CA TYR A 210 -2.74 -11.20 13.93
C TYR A 210 -3.41 -11.13 12.56
N ARG A 211 -4.30 -10.13 12.33
CA ARG A 211 -4.96 -9.91 11.04
C ARG A 211 -3.94 -9.58 9.94
N ASP A 212 -2.92 -8.76 10.24
CA ASP A 212 -1.88 -8.40 9.28
C ASP A 212 -1.09 -9.63 8.82
N ILE A 213 -0.86 -10.58 9.75
CA ILE A 213 -0.18 -11.85 9.46
C ILE A 213 -1.05 -12.78 8.61
N LEU A 214 -2.35 -12.86 8.87
CA LEU A 214 -3.27 -13.65 8.05
C LEU A 214 -3.35 -13.11 6.61
N GLN A 215 -3.41 -11.80 6.44
CA GLN A 215 -3.46 -11.16 5.11
C GLN A 215 -2.23 -11.45 4.27
N LEU A 216 -1.05 -11.59 4.89
CA LEU A 216 0.16 -12.02 4.17
C LEU A 216 0.03 -13.42 3.56
N GLN A 217 -0.67 -14.33 4.24
CA GLN A 217 -0.88 -15.70 3.76
C GLN A 217 -1.95 -15.76 2.66
N SER A 218 -2.91 -14.85 2.69
CA SER A 218 -4.02 -14.80 1.71
C SER A 218 -3.59 -14.24 0.36
N HIS A 219 -2.55 -13.40 0.30
CA HIS A 219 -2.08 -12.74 -0.92
C HIS A 219 -0.56 -12.91 -1.09
N PRO A 220 -0.08 -14.13 -1.45
CA PRO A 220 1.35 -14.42 -1.56
C PRO A 220 2.04 -13.64 -2.69
N HIS A 221 1.28 -13.23 -3.70
CA HIS A 221 1.79 -12.46 -4.84
C HIS A 221 1.71 -10.95 -4.65
N ALA A 222 1.17 -10.46 -3.52
CA ALA A 222 0.99 -9.03 -3.30
C ALA A 222 2.30 -8.24 -3.44
N VAL A 223 2.24 -7.12 -4.16
CA VAL A 223 3.38 -6.21 -4.34
C VAL A 223 3.42 -5.26 -3.15
N LYS A 224 4.45 -5.42 -2.32
CA LYS A 224 4.63 -4.70 -1.05
C LYS A 224 5.94 -3.92 -1.00
N ASP A 225 5.94 -2.88 -0.20
CA ASP A 225 7.15 -2.13 0.15
C ASP A 225 7.91 -2.82 1.31
N GLU A 226 9.02 -2.24 1.71
CA GLU A 226 9.88 -2.72 2.81
C GLU A 226 9.18 -2.80 4.17
N PHE A 227 8.09 -2.02 4.34
CA PHE A 227 7.25 -2.04 5.55
C PHE A 227 6.07 -3.02 5.47
N GLY A 228 5.98 -3.80 4.39
CA GLY A 228 4.89 -4.75 4.15
C GLY A 228 3.58 -4.12 3.72
N ARG A 229 3.57 -2.82 3.34
CA ARG A 229 2.39 -2.11 2.85
C ARG A 229 2.24 -2.31 1.35
N LEU A 230 1.02 -2.36 0.86
CA LEU A 230 0.75 -2.44 -0.59
C LEU A 230 1.38 -1.27 -1.33
N ARG A 231 1.96 -1.56 -2.50
CA ARG A 231 2.48 -0.50 -3.38
C ARG A 231 1.36 0.13 -4.18
N VAL A 232 1.48 1.43 -4.41
CA VAL A 232 0.50 2.25 -5.13
C VAL A 232 1.19 3.36 -5.91
N GLY A 233 0.71 3.60 -7.13
CA GLY A 233 1.10 4.76 -7.92
C GLY A 233 0.04 5.85 -7.93
N ALA A 234 0.44 7.04 -8.35
CA ALA A 234 -0.46 8.17 -8.54
C ALA A 234 -0.11 8.96 -9.81
N ALA A 235 -1.13 9.36 -10.54
CA ALA A 235 -0.97 10.19 -11.72
C ALA A 235 -0.79 11.66 -11.35
N LEU A 236 0.09 12.32 -12.08
CA LEU A 236 0.36 13.75 -12.03
C LEU A 236 0.07 14.38 -13.41
N GLY A 237 -0.44 15.60 -13.45
CA GLY A 237 -0.56 16.38 -14.65
C GLY A 237 0.53 17.45 -14.75
N ILE A 238 0.78 17.93 -15.94
CA ILE A 238 1.64 19.11 -16.16
C ILE A 238 0.81 20.37 -15.90
N THR A 239 0.49 20.60 -14.63
CA THR A 239 -0.38 21.67 -14.14
C THR A 239 0.33 22.50 -13.07
N LYS A 240 -0.22 23.66 -12.71
CA LYS A 240 0.41 24.55 -11.72
C LYS A 240 0.58 23.91 -10.33
N ASP A 241 -0.24 22.92 -9.99
CA ASP A 241 -0.22 22.21 -8.72
C ASP A 241 0.70 20.97 -8.70
N LEU A 242 1.48 20.73 -9.76
CA LEU A 242 2.34 19.55 -9.90
C LEU A 242 3.28 19.36 -8.70
N LEU A 243 3.98 20.40 -8.28
CA LEU A 243 4.96 20.31 -7.18
C LEU A 243 4.28 20.10 -5.83
N ASP A 244 3.20 20.84 -5.55
CA ASP A 244 2.46 20.71 -4.29
C ASP A 244 1.82 19.33 -4.16
N ARG A 245 1.23 18.83 -5.25
CA ARG A 245 0.65 17.49 -5.33
C ARG A 245 1.72 16.41 -5.12
N THR A 246 2.86 16.55 -5.77
CA THR A 246 3.99 15.61 -5.60
C THR A 246 4.47 15.58 -4.16
N ALA A 247 4.65 16.74 -3.53
CA ALA A 247 5.07 16.84 -2.14
C ALA A 247 4.08 16.16 -1.18
N ALA A 248 2.77 16.41 -1.36
CA ALA A 248 1.72 15.80 -0.55
C ALA A 248 1.70 14.27 -0.70
N LEU A 249 1.84 13.75 -1.93
CA LEU A 249 1.88 12.31 -2.20
C LEU A 249 3.15 11.65 -1.63
N GLN A 250 4.28 12.33 -1.73
CA GLN A 250 5.56 11.85 -1.18
C GLN A 250 5.51 11.72 0.34
N GLN A 251 4.92 12.69 1.05
CA GLN A 251 4.76 12.65 2.50
C GLN A 251 3.99 11.43 2.99
N ILE A 252 3.07 10.92 2.19
CA ILE A 252 2.24 9.74 2.52
C ILE A 252 2.92 8.43 2.09
N GLY A 253 4.00 8.52 1.30
CA GLY A 253 4.77 7.37 0.84
C GLY A 253 4.16 6.70 -0.40
N VAL A 254 3.75 7.49 -1.41
CA VAL A 254 3.47 6.95 -2.75
C VAL A 254 4.72 6.27 -3.30
N ASP A 255 4.58 5.12 -3.96
CA ASP A 255 5.75 4.34 -4.42
C ASP A 255 6.23 4.79 -5.80
N VAL A 256 5.32 5.22 -6.65
CA VAL A 256 5.62 5.66 -8.01
C VAL A 256 4.65 6.74 -8.45
N VAL A 257 5.13 7.68 -9.23
CA VAL A 257 4.29 8.70 -9.88
C VAL A 257 4.34 8.52 -11.40
N CYS A 258 3.23 8.80 -12.06
CA CYS A 258 3.09 8.74 -13.50
C CYS A 258 2.70 10.13 -14.01
N LEU A 259 3.53 10.72 -14.87
CA LEU A 259 3.14 11.93 -15.61
C LEU A 259 2.15 11.52 -16.70
N ASP A 260 0.93 12.00 -16.56
CA ASP A 260 -0.19 11.65 -17.43
C ASP A 260 -0.73 12.91 -18.09
N SER A 261 -0.57 12.99 -19.42
CA SER A 261 -1.05 14.09 -20.23
C SER A 261 -1.77 13.59 -21.47
N ALA A 262 -2.71 14.39 -21.99
CA ALA A 262 -3.47 14.05 -23.20
C ALA A 262 -2.60 14.05 -24.46
N HIS A 263 -1.49 14.76 -24.42
CA HIS A 263 -0.52 14.85 -25.52
C HIS A 263 0.87 14.65 -24.93
N GLY A 264 1.52 13.58 -25.32
CA GLY A 264 2.88 13.23 -24.92
C GLY A 264 3.93 14.06 -25.61
#